data_4e30149338b6be8ea829fd480bf4a53f
#
_entry.id   4e30149338b6be8ea829fd480bf4a53f
#
_cell.length_a   1.000
_cell.length_b   1.000
_cell.length_c   1.000
_cell.angle_alpha   90.00
_cell.angle_beta   90.00
_cell.angle_gamma   90.00
#
_symmetry.space_group_name_H-M   'P 1'
#
loop_
_entity.id
_entity.type
_entity.pdbx_description
1 polymer ?
#
loop_
_entity_poly.entity_id
_entity_poly.type
_entity_poly.pdbx_seq_one_letter_code
_entity_poly.pdbx_strand_id
1 'polypeptide(L)'
;LAISYISLINHINSLGEKYQHSDRMILNVTDESHIITANPLLAKFLVKGSKMWRKLGIWLWLATQNMDDFPNEAAKLLSMVEWWELLNVSASEIDEINRFRKLSEAQKTMLLSAKKSDRKYTEGVVLATNMEALFRVVPPSLFLALGMTEKHEKAERRQLMMQHGYSELDAALEVAARIDKARGIA
;
A
#
# COMPACT_ATOMS: atom_id res chain seq x y z
N LEU A 1 -5.33 -17.22 -13.42
CA LEU A 1 -5.43 -16.06 -12.51
C LEU A 1 -6.88 -15.71 -12.19
N ALA A 2 -7.76 -15.42 -13.20
CA ALA A 2 -9.15 -14.99 -12.97
C ALA A 2 -9.97 -16.00 -12.15
N ILE A 3 -9.91 -17.28 -12.50
CA ILE A 3 -10.64 -18.35 -11.79
C ILE A 3 -10.19 -18.43 -10.32
N SER A 4 -8.89 -18.42 -10.08
CA SER A 4 -8.33 -18.50 -8.73
C SER A 4 -8.75 -17.29 -7.89
N TYR A 5 -8.79 -16.11 -8.50
CA TYR A 5 -9.20 -14.89 -7.80
C TYR A 5 -10.70 -14.86 -7.49
N ILE A 6 -11.55 -15.34 -8.41
CA ILE A 6 -12.99 -15.49 -8.16
C ILE A 6 -13.24 -16.48 -7.01
N SER A 7 -12.50 -17.59 -6.98
CA SER A 7 -12.56 -18.56 -5.87
C SER A 7 -12.20 -17.89 -4.53
N LEU A 8 -11.15 -17.06 -4.52
CA LEU A 8 -10.74 -16.30 -3.33
C LEU A 8 -11.85 -15.32 -2.88
N ILE A 9 -12.43 -14.55 -3.81
CA ILE A 9 -13.55 -13.63 -3.51
C ILE A 9 -14.74 -14.39 -2.90
N ASN A 10 -15.09 -15.55 -3.46
CA ASN A 10 -16.17 -16.37 -2.94
C ASN A 10 -15.86 -16.90 -1.53
N HIS A 11 -14.61 -17.28 -1.27
CA HIS A 11 -14.19 -17.67 0.07
C HIS A 11 -14.28 -16.50 1.07
N ILE A 12 -13.85 -15.29 0.68
CA ILE A 12 -13.97 -14.07 1.47
C ILE A 12 -15.45 -13.78 1.79
N ASN A 13 -16.34 -13.92 0.80
CA ASN A 13 -17.78 -13.77 0.99
C ASN A 13 -18.30 -14.76 2.05
N SER A 14 -17.95 -16.04 1.93
CA SER A 14 -18.35 -17.07 2.90
C SER A 14 -17.83 -16.79 4.31
N LEU A 15 -16.60 -16.26 4.43
CA LEU A 15 -16.06 -15.83 5.72
C LEU A 15 -16.85 -14.65 6.29
N GLY A 16 -17.19 -13.66 5.45
CA GLY A 16 -18.02 -12.52 5.84
C GLY A 16 -19.39 -12.93 6.34
N GLU A 17 -20.08 -13.81 5.63
CA GLU A 17 -21.36 -14.37 6.03
C GLU A 17 -21.27 -15.15 7.35
N LYS A 18 -20.21 -15.96 7.51
CA LYS A 18 -19.97 -16.74 8.73
C LYS A 18 -19.77 -15.85 9.96
N TYR A 19 -19.09 -14.71 9.82
CA TYR A 19 -18.71 -13.84 10.93
C TYR A 19 -19.55 -12.56 11.03
N GLN A 20 -20.61 -12.38 10.22
CA GLN A 20 -21.41 -11.16 10.13
C GLN A 20 -22.07 -10.72 11.45
N HIS A 21 -22.23 -11.63 12.41
CA HIS A 21 -22.82 -11.36 13.72
C HIS A 21 -21.80 -11.35 14.86
N SER A 22 -20.51 -11.26 14.52
CA SER A 22 -19.40 -11.17 15.47
C SER A 22 -18.63 -9.86 15.27
N ASP A 23 -17.83 -9.47 16.25
CA ASP A 23 -16.95 -8.31 16.17
C ASP A 23 -15.68 -8.56 15.32
N ARG A 24 -15.64 -9.69 14.62
CA ARG A 24 -14.47 -10.06 13.80
C ARG A 24 -14.47 -9.31 12.48
N MET A 25 -13.49 -8.44 12.32
CA MET A 25 -13.21 -7.76 11.06
C MET A 25 -12.42 -8.66 10.11
N ILE A 26 -12.75 -8.61 8.82
CA ILE A 26 -11.99 -9.27 7.76
C ILE A 26 -11.33 -8.19 6.90
N LEU A 27 -10.01 -8.30 6.73
CA LEU A 27 -9.24 -7.40 5.89
C LEU A 27 -8.78 -8.14 4.64
N ASN A 28 -9.23 -7.68 3.47
CA ASN A 28 -8.74 -8.14 2.17
C ASN A 28 -7.75 -7.11 1.62
N VAL A 29 -6.46 -7.45 1.66
CA VAL A 29 -5.38 -6.63 1.11
C VAL A 29 -5.01 -7.15 -0.27
N THR A 30 -5.12 -6.29 -1.27
CA THR A 30 -4.77 -6.60 -2.66
C THR A 30 -3.64 -5.67 -3.10
N ASP A 31 -2.44 -6.20 -3.15
CA ASP A 31 -1.28 -5.51 -3.70
C ASP A 31 -1.25 -5.62 -5.22
N GLU A 32 -0.62 -4.66 -5.91
CA GLU A 32 -0.62 -4.52 -7.37
C GLU A 32 -2.05 -4.65 -7.94
N SER A 33 -2.98 -3.94 -7.33
CA SER A 33 -4.42 -4.08 -7.57
C SER A 33 -4.85 -3.72 -9.00
N HIS A 34 -4.02 -2.99 -9.74
CA HIS A 34 -4.22 -2.72 -11.16
C HIS A 34 -4.29 -4.01 -11.99
N ILE A 35 -3.50 -5.05 -11.67
CA ILE A 35 -3.52 -6.34 -12.37
C ILE A 35 -4.91 -6.97 -12.36
N ILE A 36 -5.62 -6.81 -11.26
CA ILE A 36 -6.96 -7.38 -11.08
C ILE A 36 -8.01 -6.49 -11.73
N THR A 37 -7.89 -5.19 -11.57
CA THR A 37 -8.84 -4.22 -12.13
C THR A 37 -8.73 -4.07 -13.63
N ALA A 38 -7.58 -4.38 -14.23
CA ALA A 38 -7.41 -4.47 -15.68
C ALA A 38 -8.24 -5.59 -16.33
N ASN A 39 -8.67 -6.59 -15.55
CA ASN A 39 -9.56 -7.62 -16.05
C ASN A 39 -11.03 -7.20 -15.84
N PRO A 40 -11.84 -6.95 -16.92
CA PRO A 40 -13.20 -6.43 -16.78
C PRO A 40 -14.14 -7.34 -15.98
N LEU A 41 -13.91 -8.66 -16.01
CA LEU A 41 -14.68 -9.62 -15.23
C LEU A 41 -14.38 -9.45 -13.73
N LEU A 42 -13.10 -9.42 -13.36
CA LEU A 42 -12.67 -9.27 -11.97
C LEU A 42 -13.04 -7.92 -11.39
N ALA A 43 -12.90 -6.83 -12.17
CA ALA A 43 -13.33 -5.50 -11.76
C ALA A 43 -14.83 -5.47 -11.40
N LYS A 44 -15.69 -6.11 -12.21
CA LYS A 44 -17.13 -6.22 -11.91
C LYS A 44 -17.40 -7.02 -10.63
N PHE A 45 -16.65 -8.11 -10.42
CA PHE A 45 -16.76 -8.90 -9.19
C PHE A 45 -16.35 -8.09 -7.95
N LEU A 46 -15.25 -7.34 -8.02
CA LEU A 46 -14.80 -6.47 -6.94
C LEU A 46 -15.83 -5.36 -6.63
N VAL A 47 -16.37 -4.70 -7.67
CA VAL A 47 -17.42 -3.68 -7.47
C VAL A 47 -18.67 -4.27 -6.82
N LYS A 48 -19.07 -5.47 -7.19
CA LYS A 48 -20.21 -6.16 -6.56
C LYS A 48 -19.89 -6.55 -5.12
N GLY A 49 -18.71 -7.15 -4.92
CA GLY A 49 -18.23 -7.57 -3.61
C GLY A 49 -18.10 -6.40 -2.64
N SER A 50 -17.43 -5.32 -3.01
CA SER A 50 -17.20 -4.16 -2.14
C SER A 50 -18.48 -3.52 -1.62
N LYS A 51 -19.57 -3.52 -2.40
CA LYS A 51 -20.89 -3.06 -1.94
C LYS A 51 -21.50 -3.94 -0.85
N MET A 52 -21.27 -5.25 -0.93
CA MET A 52 -21.76 -6.23 0.03
C MET A 52 -20.86 -6.28 1.26
N TRP A 53 -19.56 -6.21 1.06
CA TRP A 53 -18.54 -6.38 2.08
C TRP A 53 -18.65 -5.39 3.23
N ARG A 54 -19.04 -4.15 2.95
CA ARG A 54 -19.31 -3.15 3.99
C ARG A 54 -20.31 -3.65 5.04
N LYS A 55 -21.35 -4.39 4.60
CA LYS A 55 -22.38 -4.94 5.52
C LYS A 55 -21.88 -6.18 6.27
N LEU A 56 -20.86 -6.85 5.75
CA LEU A 56 -20.28 -8.08 6.30
C LEU A 56 -19.03 -7.82 7.15
N GLY A 57 -18.69 -6.55 7.42
CA GLY A 57 -17.46 -6.22 8.16
C GLY A 57 -16.18 -6.56 7.42
N ILE A 58 -16.21 -6.60 6.08
CA ILE A 58 -15.05 -6.86 5.24
C ILE A 58 -14.53 -5.53 4.69
N TRP A 59 -13.26 -5.27 4.92
CA TRP A 59 -12.54 -4.11 4.41
C TRP A 59 -11.68 -4.49 3.22
N LEU A 60 -11.78 -3.71 2.14
CA LEU A 60 -10.95 -3.88 0.95
C LEU A 60 -9.85 -2.81 0.95
N TRP A 61 -8.60 -3.25 0.98
CA TRP A 61 -7.43 -2.40 0.77
C TRP A 61 -6.84 -2.71 -0.60
N LEU A 62 -6.68 -1.67 -1.41
CA LEU A 62 -6.06 -1.74 -2.72
C LEU A 62 -4.74 -0.98 -2.65
N ALA A 63 -3.64 -1.63 -3.01
CA ALA A 63 -2.35 -1.00 -3.14
C ALA A 63 -1.88 -1.04 -4.60
N THR A 64 -1.20 0.01 -5.03
CA THR A 64 -0.53 0.11 -6.33
C THR A 64 0.65 1.05 -6.24
N GLN A 65 1.61 0.90 -7.13
CA GLN A 65 2.75 1.80 -7.26
C GLN A 65 2.42 2.98 -8.18
N ASN A 66 1.57 2.78 -9.20
CA ASN A 66 1.24 3.80 -10.19
C ASN A 66 -0.27 3.87 -10.42
N MET A 67 -0.80 5.09 -10.47
CA MET A 67 -2.21 5.32 -10.81
C MET A 67 -2.48 5.16 -12.31
N ASP A 68 -1.48 5.36 -13.17
CA ASP A 68 -1.55 5.13 -14.62
C ASP A 68 -1.92 3.69 -15.00
N ASP A 69 -1.55 2.74 -14.16
CA ASP A 69 -1.82 1.32 -14.40
C ASP A 69 -3.31 0.98 -14.27
N PHE A 70 -4.13 1.85 -13.64
CA PHE A 70 -5.56 1.62 -13.54
C PHE A 70 -6.29 1.98 -14.84
N PRO A 71 -7.02 1.03 -15.42
CA PRO A 71 -7.86 1.32 -16.57
C PRO A 71 -9.08 2.19 -16.18
N ASN A 72 -9.67 2.87 -17.14
CA ASN A 72 -10.86 3.71 -16.89
C ASN A 72 -12.03 2.91 -16.30
N GLU A 73 -12.12 1.63 -16.57
CA GLU A 73 -13.11 0.71 -16.01
C GLU A 73 -13.00 0.56 -14.48
N ALA A 74 -11.82 0.81 -13.92
CA ALA A 74 -11.59 0.83 -12.47
C ALA A 74 -12.22 2.06 -11.79
N ALA A 75 -12.57 3.11 -12.52
CA ALA A 75 -13.10 4.36 -11.96
C ALA A 75 -14.30 4.12 -11.04
N LYS A 76 -15.17 3.16 -11.39
CA LYS A 76 -16.33 2.81 -10.55
C LYS A 76 -15.92 2.18 -9.22
N LEU A 77 -14.87 1.39 -9.18
CA LEU A 77 -14.33 0.81 -7.95
C LEU A 77 -13.64 1.89 -7.12
N LEU A 78 -12.75 2.65 -7.75
CA LEU A 78 -11.98 3.70 -7.10
C LEU A 78 -12.85 4.83 -6.56
N SER A 79 -13.97 5.17 -7.23
CA SER A 79 -14.93 6.15 -6.69
C SER A 79 -15.62 5.73 -5.39
N MET A 80 -15.56 4.46 -5.01
CA MET A 80 -16.11 3.92 -3.77
C MET A 80 -15.08 3.87 -2.64
N VAL A 81 -13.80 4.14 -2.95
CA VAL A 81 -12.73 4.18 -1.95
C VAL A 81 -12.90 5.43 -1.10
N GLU A 82 -13.07 5.25 0.19
CA GLU A 82 -13.27 6.34 1.15
C GLU A 82 -11.92 6.92 1.61
N TRP A 83 -10.94 6.06 1.87
CA TRP A 83 -9.62 6.40 2.37
C TRP A 83 -8.57 6.29 1.28
N TRP A 84 -7.85 7.36 1.03
CA TRP A 84 -6.74 7.42 0.10
C TRP A 84 -5.46 7.77 0.86
N GLU A 85 -4.52 6.86 0.84
CA GLU A 85 -3.19 7.06 1.40
C GLU A 85 -2.20 7.20 0.24
N LEU A 86 -1.67 8.39 0.06
CA LEU A 86 -0.85 8.76 -1.09
C LEU A 86 0.57 9.11 -0.61
N LEU A 87 1.54 8.27 -0.94
CA LEU A 87 2.92 8.40 -0.49
C LEU A 87 3.77 9.11 -1.55
N ASN A 88 4.37 10.25 -1.18
CA ASN A 88 5.38 10.96 -1.97
C ASN A 88 5.04 11.06 -3.48
N VAL A 89 3.95 11.74 -3.77
CA VAL A 89 3.38 11.85 -5.13
C VAL A 89 4.09 12.96 -5.92
N SER A 90 4.40 12.69 -7.18
CA SER A 90 4.90 13.69 -8.14
C SER A 90 3.78 14.52 -8.77
N ALA A 91 4.15 15.62 -9.42
CA ALA A 91 3.16 16.47 -10.11
C ALA A 91 2.41 15.74 -11.23
N SER A 92 3.06 14.85 -11.98
CA SER A 92 2.42 14.04 -13.02
C SER A 92 1.41 13.04 -12.44
N GLU A 93 1.73 12.42 -11.30
CA GLU A 93 0.83 11.48 -10.64
C GLU A 93 -0.40 12.16 -10.05
N ILE A 94 -0.31 13.45 -9.69
CA ILE A 94 -1.48 14.23 -9.25
C ILE A 94 -2.56 14.29 -10.33
N ASP A 95 -2.18 14.46 -11.59
CA ASP A 95 -3.13 14.49 -12.70
C ASP A 95 -3.80 13.13 -12.89
N GLU A 96 -3.06 12.03 -12.71
CA GLU A 96 -3.59 10.68 -12.77
C GLU A 96 -4.54 10.38 -11.61
N ILE A 97 -4.18 10.76 -10.39
CA ILE A 97 -5.08 10.65 -9.23
C ILE A 97 -6.37 11.44 -9.49
N ASN A 98 -6.26 12.63 -10.08
CA ASN A 98 -7.39 13.50 -10.37
C ASN A 98 -8.39 12.92 -11.40
N ARG A 99 -8.01 11.90 -12.17
CA ARG A 99 -8.92 11.13 -13.04
C ARG A 99 -9.97 10.37 -12.20
N PHE A 100 -9.59 9.88 -11.05
CA PHE A 100 -10.41 9.00 -10.21
C PHE A 100 -10.98 9.72 -8.98
N ARG A 101 -10.23 10.67 -8.43
CA ARG A 101 -10.62 11.48 -7.28
C ARG A 101 -10.30 12.96 -7.54
N LYS A 102 -11.32 13.80 -7.64
CA LYS A 102 -11.13 15.24 -7.81
C LYS A 102 -10.42 15.82 -6.59
N LEU A 103 -9.30 16.49 -6.84
CA LEU A 103 -8.46 17.13 -5.84
C LEU A 103 -8.65 18.64 -5.86
N SER A 104 -8.79 19.24 -4.67
CA SER A 104 -8.71 20.70 -4.51
C SER A 104 -7.26 21.19 -4.66
N GLU A 105 -7.06 22.48 -4.91
CA GLU A 105 -5.72 23.06 -4.98
C GLU A 105 -4.97 22.95 -3.64
N ALA A 106 -5.67 23.02 -2.51
CA ALA A 106 -5.10 22.78 -1.19
C ALA A 106 -4.57 21.34 -1.04
N GLN A 107 -5.35 20.34 -1.49
CA GLN A 107 -4.95 18.93 -1.48
C GLN A 107 -3.74 18.67 -2.38
N LYS A 108 -3.73 19.26 -3.59
CA LYS A 108 -2.57 19.15 -4.50
C LYS A 108 -1.31 19.75 -3.87
N THR A 109 -1.43 20.93 -3.25
CA THR A 109 -0.31 21.57 -2.54
C THR A 109 0.18 20.71 -1.39
N MET A 110 -0.72 20.09 -0.62
CA MET A 110 -0.37 19.19 0.48
C MET A 110 0.36 17.94 -0.04
N LEU A 111 -0.11 17.34 -1.12
CA LEU A 111 0.53 16.20 -1.77
C LEU A 111 1.95 16.53 -2.23
N LEU A 112 2.15 17.67 -2.89
CA LEU A 112 3.47 18.13 -3.34
C LEU A 112 4.41 18.51 -2.20
N SER A 113 3.89 18.77 -1.01
CA SER A 113 4.71 19.09 0.17
C SER A 113 5.31 17.85 0.84
N ALA A 114 4.76 16.66 0.57
CA ALA A 114 5.23 15.41 1.13
C ALA A 114 6.64 15.08 0.66
N LYS A 115 7.51 14.68 1.59
CA LYS A 115 8.93 14.43 1.34
C LYS A 115 9.31 13.00 1.66
N LYS A 116 10.36 12.53 0.98
CA LYS A 116 11.02 11.26 1.31
C LYS A 116 12.47 11.54 1.68
N SER A 117 12.93 10.92 2.74
CA SER A 117 14.35 10.89 3.10
C SER A 117 14.78 9.44 3.18
N ASP A 118 15.75 9.08 2.33
CA ASP A 118 16.19 7.69 2.20
C ASP A 118 16.57 7.11 3.56
N ARG A 119 16.14 5.87 3.78
CA ARG A 119 16.33 5.10 5.03
C ARG A 119 15.86 5.79 6.31
N LYS A 120 15.23 6.98 6.23
CA LYS A 120 14.74 7.72 7.40
C LYS A 120 13.23 7.70 7.49
N TYR A 121 12.55 8.25 6.50
CA TYR A 121 11.10 8.34 6.49
C TYR A 121 10.54 8.54 5.08
N THR A 122 9.26 8.27 4.94
CA THR A 122 8.47 8.70 3.80
C THR A 122 7.25 9.45 4.32
N GLU A 123 6.96 10.62 3.77
CA GLU A 123 5.73 11.34 4.05
C GLU A 123 4.68 11.01 3.01
N GLY A 124 3.44 11.15 3.43
CA GLY A 124 2.29 10.96 2.57
C GLY A 124 1.11 11.78 3.08
N VAL A 125 0.05 11.77 2.31
CA VAL A 125 -1.20 12.44 2.63
C VAL A 125 -2.31 11.41 2.70
N VAL A 126 -3.09 11.46 3.77
CA VAL A 126 -4.35 10.74 3.86
C VAL A 126 -5.49 11.69 3.51
N LEU A 127 -6.36 11.24 2.60
CA LEU A 127 -7.57 11.95 2.19
C LEU A 127 -8.77 11.04 2.40
N ALA A 128 -9.69 11.47 3.26
CA ALA A 128 -10.98 10.82 3.49
C ALA A 128 -12.10 11.86 3.49
N THR A 129 -13.35 11.44 3.65
CA THR A 129 -14.50 12.36 3.62
C THR A 129 -14.40 13.49 4.65
N ASN A 130 -13.91 13.17 5.86
CA ASN A 130 -13.83 14.10 6.98
C ASN A 130 -12.40 14.28 7.51
N MET A 131 -11.38 13.88 6.73
CA MET A 131 -10.00 13.93 7.17
C MET A 131 -9.07 14.20 6.00
N GLU A 132 -8.22 15.20 6.19
CA GLU A 132 -7.09 15.52 5.31
C GLU A 132 -5.89 15.76 6.20
N ALA A 133 -4.86 14.94 6.07
CA ALA A 133 -3.69 15.08 6.91
C ALA A 133 -2.41 14.64 6.21
N LEU A 134 -1.33 15.38 6.43
CA LEU A 134 0.02 14.94 6.16
C LEU A 134 0.45 13.98 7.27
N PHE A 135 1.04 12.86 6.90
CA PHE A 135 1.61 11.91 7.85
C PHE A 135 3.03 11.49 7.45
N ARG A 136 3.75 10.92 8.39
CA ARG A 136 5.09 10.41 8.16
C ARG A 136 5.20 8.97 8.62
N VAL A 137 5.66 8.11 7.73
CA VAL A 137 5.99 6.72 8.02
C VAL A 137 7.48 6.63 8.36
N VAL A 138 7.78 6.18 9.55
CA VAL A 138 9.15 5.90 10.01
C VAL A 138 9.23 4.41 10.34
N PRO A 139 9.60 3.57 9.37
CA PRO A 139 9.65 2.13 9.63
C PRO A 139 10.76 1.81 10.63
N PRO A 140 10.56 0.83 11.54
CA PRO A 140 11.63 0.33 12.40
C PRO A 140 12.83 -0.11 11.57
N SER A 141 14.04 0.22 12.02
CA SER A 141 15.28 0.01 11.24
C SER A 141 15.48 -1.44 10.84
N LEU A 142 15.13 -2.39 11.71
CA LEU A 142 15.21 -3.82 11.39
C LEU A 142 14.20 -4.22 10.29
N PHE A 143 12.96 -3.74 10.36
CA PHE A 143 11.98 -4.02 9.30
C PHE A 143 12.41 -3.42 7.97
N LEU A 144 12.98 -2.22 7.99
CA LEU A 144 13.55 -1.61 6.79
C LEU A 144 14.70 -2.44 6.25
N ALA A 145 15.67 -2.84 7.08
CA ALA A 145 16.80 -3.66 6.68
C ALA A 145 16.39 -5.03 6.10
N LEU A 146 15.34 -5.65 6.64
CA LEU A 146 14.80 -6.91 6.12
C LEU A 146 14.03 -6.72 4.81
N GLY A 147 13.26 -5.63 4.70
CA GLY A 147 12.43 -5.30 3.54
C GLY A 147 13.19 -4.69 2.36
N MET A 148 14.46 -4.37 2.51
CA MET A 148 15.31 -3.82 1.44
C MET A 148 15.40 -4.77 0.25
N THR A 149 14.97 -4.34 -0.93
CA THR A 149 14.92 -5.15 -2.15
C THR A 149 15.79 -4.63 -3.28
N GLU A 150 16.27 -3.39 -3.18
CA GLU A 150 17.11 -2.79 -4.17
C GLU A 150 18.45 -3.54 -4.35
N LYS A 151 19.00 -3.51 -5.56
CA LYS A 151 20.21 -4.27 -5.90
C LYS A 151 21.40 -3.92 -5.00
N HIS A 152 21.60 -2.64 -4.73
CA HIS A 152 22.69 -2.17 -3.87
C HIS A 152 22.48 -2.54 -2.40
N GLU A 153 21.27 -2.54 -1.92
CA GLU A 153 20.91 -2.91 -0.55
C GLU A 153 21.10 -4.41 -0.29
N LYS A 154 20.70 -5.24 -1.25
CA LYS A 154 20.98 -6.68 -1.22
C LYS A 154 22.47 -6.96 -1.26
N ALA A 155 23.23 -6.17 -2.05
CA ALA A 155 24.69 -6.28 -2.12
C ALA A 155 25.36 -5.93 -0.78
N GLU A 156 24.88 -4.88 -0.08
CA GLU A 156 25.38 -4.50 1.25
C GLU A 156 25.23 -5.63 2.25
N ARG A 157 24.04 -6.24 2.37
CA ARG A 157 23.83 -7.39 3.27
C ARG A 157 24.71 -8.58 2.88
N ARG A 158 24.78 -8.91 1.59
CA ARG A 158 25.59 -10.03 1.10
C ARG A 158 27.08 -9.82 1.39
N GLN A 159 27.57 -8.61 1.26
CA GLN A 159 28.95 -8.28 1.60
C GLN A 159 29.26 -8.53 3.07
N LEU A 160 28.37 -8.11 3.97
CA LEU A 160 28.51 -8.37 5.41
C LEU A 160 28.54 -9.87 5.73
N MET A 161 27.64 -10.64 5.11
CA MET A 161 27.63 -12.09 5.24
C MET A 161 28.97 -12.72 4.81
N MET A 162 29.52 -12.29 3.68
CA MET A 162 30.78 -12.83 3.16
C MET A 162 32.01 -12.41 3.98
N GLN A 163 32.03 -11.17 4.48
CA GLN A 163 33.19 -10.63 5.21
C GLN A 163 33.27 -11.12 6.65
N HIS A 164 32.11 -11.33 7.29
CA HIS A 164 32.04 -11.64 8.72
C HIS A 164 31.47 -13.04 9.02
N GLY A 165 31.09 -13.81 8.00
CA GLY A 165 30.43 -15.08 8.19
C GLY A 165 29.02 -14.97 8.82
N TYR A 166 28.40 -13.82 8.68
CA TYR A 166 27.08 -13.56 9.27
C TYR A 166 25.98 -14.38 8.60
N SER A 167 24.96 -14.73 9.38
CA SER A 167 23.68 -15.14 8.84
C SER A 167 22.98 -13.95 8.18
N GLU A 168 21.93 -14.20 7.39
CA GLU A 168 21.15 -13.12 6.77
C GLU A 168 20.52 -12.19 7.83
N LEU A 169 20.09 -12.75 8.94
CA LEU A 169 19.54 -11.99 10.07
C LEU A 169 20.62 -11.13 10.75
N ASP A 170 21.81 -11.67 11.00
CA ASP A 170 22.90 -10.90 11.62
C ASP A 170 23.33 -9.73 10.71
N ALA A 171 23.40 -9.96 9.40
CA ALA A 171 23.68 -8.90 8.43
C ALA A 171 22.56 -7.84 8.42
N ALA A 172 21.29 -8.23 8.53
CA ALA A 172 20.18 -7.29 8.63
C ALA A 172 20.22 -6.49 9.94
N LEU A 173 20.57 -7.11 11.06
CA LEU A 173 20.76 -6.43 12.36
C LEU A 173 21.89 -5.41 12.30
N GLU A 174 23.00 -5.73 11.66
CA GLU A 174 24.12 -4.79 11.45
C GLU A 174 23.69 -3.59 10.59
N VAL A 175 22.96 -3.83 9.49
CA VAL A 175 22.40 -2.76 8.65
C VAL A 175 21.41 -1.91 9.46
N ALA A 176 20.56 -2.52 10.27
CA ALA A 176 19.62 -1.81 11.13
C ALA A 176 20.34 -0.91 12.15
N ALA A 177 21.40 -1.38 12.78
CA ALA A 177 22.21 -0.58 13.69
C ALA A 177 22.84 0.64 13.00
N ARG A 178 23.31 0.48 11.75
CA ARG A 178 23.82 1.61 10.94
C ARG A 178 22.72 2.65 10.63
N ILE A 179 21.51 2.16 10.33
CA ILE A 179 20.34 3.03 10.10
C ILE A 179 19.99 3.79 11.38
N ASP A 180 19.96 3.13 12.54
CA ASP A 180 19.67 3.76 13.83
C ASP A 180 20.69 4.85 14.15
N LYS A 181 21.97 4.57 13.96
CA LYS A 181 23.05 5.56 14.12
C LYS A 181 22.86 6.75 13.18
N ALA A 182 22.53 6.51 11.90
CA ALA A 182 22.28 7.58 10.92
C ALA A 182 21.03 8.40 11.22
N ARG A 183 20.08 7.84 11.97
CA ARG A 183 18.86 8.52 12.47
C ARG A 183 19.08 9.24 13.79
N GLY A 184 20.20 9.01 14.46
CA GLY A 184 20.48 9.56 15.79
C GLY A 184 19.66 8.89 16.91
N ILE A 185 19.29 7.61 16.75
CA ILE A 185 18.52 6.81 17.71
C ILE A 185 19.46 5.98 18.60
N ALA A 186 20.68 5.70 18.12
CA ALA A 186 21.71 4.90 18.83
C ALA A 186 22.74 5.81 19.48
#